data_55fdcc20bcfb3d5adaf6ea0073b3e921
#
_entry.id   55fdcc20bcfb3d5adaf6ea0073b3e921
#
_cell.length_a   1.000
_cell.length_b   1.000
_cell.length_c   1.000
_cell.angle_alpha   90.00
_cell.angle_beta   90.00
_cell.angle_gamma   90.00
#
_symmetry.space_group_name_H-M   'P 1'
#
loop_
_entity.id
_entity.type
_entity.pdbx_description
1 polymer ?
#
loop_
_entity_poly.entity_id
_entity_poly.type
_entity_poly.pdbx_seq_one_letter_code
_entity_poly.pdbx_strand_id
1 'polypeptide(L)'
;MKLSTVEFRAMQSSWRKWGQAYFELPLFQRMGLNVHNKDVLEIGCGNGHGGYLLNQLHPRSYIGLDVMEEQIELARRKYPQHKFIVQDATDLSQFADASKDIVIIFGVLHHIPEWRKTLDDIARVLKPDGQLFLEEPRGVDLKFFDFIFRWGHPNTDFGLNALEEYLKALGFKYQKQWTPLLTMYHGLRG
;
A
#
# COMPACT_ATOMS: atom_id res chain seq x y z
N MET A 1 -10.74 9.96 -3.17
CA MET A 1 -11.97 9.23 -2.77
C MET A 1 -12.10 9.31 -1.26
N LYS A 2 -13.29 9.50 -0.67
CA LYS A 2 -13.48 9.48 0.80
C LYS A 2 -13.98 8.10 1.22
N LEU A 3 -13.32 7.48 2.20
CA LEU A 3 -13.82 6.26 2.82
C LEU A 3 -15.18 6.51 3.49
N SER A 4 -16.04 5.52 3.54
CA SER A 4 -17.24 5.57 4.36
C SER A 4 -16.87 5.70 5.84
N THR A 5 -17.80 6.19 6.68
CA THR A 5 -17.55 6.32 8.13
C THR A 5 -17.24 4.97 8.79
N VAL A 6 -17.75 3.89 8.25
CA VAL A 6 -17.52 2.52 8.75
C VAL A 6 -16.09 2.06 8.39
N GLU A 7 -15.67 2.25 7.14
CA GLU A 7 -14.30 1.95 6.69
C GLU A 7 -13.27 2.79 7.46
N PHE A 8 -13.54 4.09 7.63
CA PHE A 8 -12.68 4.97 8.41
C PHE A 8 -12.46 4.45 9.84
N ARG A 9 -13.54 3.97 10.51
CA ARG A 9 -13.43 3.37 11.85
C ARG A 9 -12.73 2.02 11.83
N ALA A 10 -12.98 1.18 10.83
CA ALA A 10 -12.32 -0.11 10.67
C ALA A 10 -10.80 0.05 10.50
N MET A 11 -10.35 1.02 9.66
CA MET A 11 -8.94 1.34 9.47
C MET A 11 -8.23 1.84 10.74
N GLN A 12 -8.98 2.40 11.71
CA GLN A 12 -8.43 2.83 13.00
C GLN A 12 -8.47 1.74 14.08
N SER A 13 -9.09 0.60 13.80
CA SER A 13 -9.30 -0.45 14.79
C SER A 13 -7.97 -1.05 15.28
N SER A 14 -7.95 -1.47 16.55
CA SER A 14 -6.82 -2.20 17.12
C SER A 14 -6.55 -3.52 16.38
N TRP A 15 -7.59 -4.11 15.81
CA TRP A 15 -7.54 -5.34 15.02
C TRP A 15 -6.74 -5.18 13.72
N ARG A 16 -6.94 -4.06 13.00
CA ARG A 16 -6.15 -3.75 11.78
C ARG A 16 -4.66 -3.55 12.11
N LYS A 17 -4.37 -2.83 13.20
CA LYS A 17 -2.99 -2.63 13.67
C LYS A 17 -2.32 -3.95 14.06
N TRP A 18 -3.06 -4.81 14.76
CA TRP A 18 -2.58 -6.13 15.13
C TRP A 18 -2.29 -6.98 13.87
N GLY A 19 -3.19 -6.96 12.88
CA GLY A 19 -2.99 -7.63 11.60
C GLY A 19 -1.72 -7.17 10.89
N GLN A 20 -1.52 -5.86 10.77
CA GLN A 20 -0.29 -5.30 10.17
C GLN A 20 0.98 -5.73 10.92
N ALA A 21 0.97 -5.63 12.25
CA ALA A 21 2.15 -5.90 13.06
C ALA A 21 2.55 -7.39 13.10
N TYR A 22 1.57 -8.28 13.18
CA TYR A 22 1.81 -9.70 13.46
C TYR A 22 1.61 -10.62 12.25
N PHE A 23 0.98 -10.13 11.18
CA PHE A 23 0.74 -10.93 9.98
C PHE A 23 1.35 -10.30 8.73
N GLU A 24 0.93 -9.09 8.36
CA GLU A 24 1.26 -8.50 7.07
C GLU A 24 2.75 -8.18 6.96
N LEU A 25 3.30 -7.42 7.91
CA LEU A 25 4.71 -7.06 7.91
C LEU A 25 5.64 -8.29 8.05
N PRO A 26 5.42 -9.23 9.00
CA PRO A 26 6.23 -10.46 9.05
C PRO A 26 6.15 -11.30 7.79
N LEU A 27 5.01 -11.32 7.10
CA LEU A 27 4.90 -12.06 5.84
C LEU A 27 5.68 -11.36 4.73
N PHE A 28 5.62 -10.05 4.61
CA PHE A 28 6.48 -9.29 3.69
C PHE A 28 7.96 -9.49 4.00
N GLN A 29 8.37 -9.54 5.27
CA GLN A 29 9.75 -9.84 5.65
C GLN A 29 10.18 -11.24 5.18
N ARG A 30 9.30 -12.26 5.31
CA ARG A 30 9.55 -13.61 4.77
C ARG A 30 9.65 -13.63 3.24
N MET A 31 8.94 -12.72 2.56
CA MET A 31 9.02 -12.53 1.11
C MET A 31 10.23 -11.68 0.68
N GLY A 32 11.07 -11.24 1.62
CA GLY A 32 12.30 -10.52 1.33
C GLY A 32 12.28 -9.02 1.62
N LEU A 33 11.22 -8.49 2.29
CA LEU A 33 11.20 -7.09 2.69
C LEU A 33 12.34 -6.78 3.67
N ASN A 34 13.25 -5.94 3.23
CA ASN A 34 14.30 -5.36 4.06
C ASN A 34 14.39 -3.86 3.78
N VAL A 35 13.86 -3.05 4.68
CA VAL A 35 13.85 -1.58 4.54
C VAL A 35 15.09 -0.91 5.12
N HIS A 36 15.98 -1.65 5.77
CA HIS A 36 17.16 -1.08 6.40
C HIS A 36 18.02 -0.32 5.38
N ASN A 37 18.30 0.95 5.66
CA ASN A 37 19.06 1.86 4.79
C ASN A 37 18.42 2.08 3.39
N LYS A 38 17.08 1.92 3.23
CA LYS A 38 16.35 2.10 1.99
C LYS A 38 15.47 3.34 1.99
N ASP A 39 15.24 3.92 0.82
CA ASP A 39 14.25 4.97 0.61
C ASP A 39 12.88 4.33 0.37
N VAL A 40 11.98 4.48 1.33
CA VAL A 40 10.68 3.81 1.36
C VAL A 40 9.55 4.81 1.11
N LEU A 41 8.60 4.42 0.25
CA LEU A 41 7.34 5.11 0.03
C LEU A 41 6.19 4.17 0.38
N GLU A 42 5.31 4.57 1.30
CA GLU A 42 4.06 3.86 1.59
C GLU A 42 2.89 4.60 0.95
N ILE A 43 2.11 3.90 0.11
CA ILE A 43 0.91 4.44 -0.54
C ILE A 43 -0.32 4.00 0.25
N GLY A 44 -1.19 4.97 0.59
CA GLY A 44 -2.36 4.74 1.42
C GLY A 44 -2.00 4.46 2.88
N CYS A 45 -1.10 5.28 3.45
CA CYS A 45 -0.58 5.08 4.81
C CYS A 45 -1.62 5.25 5.92
N GLY A 46 -2.82 5.75 5.61
CA GLY A 46 -3.88 6.00 6.56
C GLY A 46 -3.40 6.80 7.77
N ASN A 47 -3.70 6.31 8.97
CA ASN A 47 -3.31 6.96 10.24
C ASN A 47 -1.83 6.71 10.65
N GLY A 48 -0.99 6.19 9.73
CA GLY A 48 0.46 6.09 9.88
C GLY A 48 0.97 4.87 10.65
N HIS A 49 0.13 3.88 10.94
CA HIS A 49 0.59 2.72 11.71
C HIS A 49 1.59 1.83 10.94
N GLY A 50 1.36 1.61 9.63
CA GLY A 50 2.33 0.92 8.76
C GLY A 50 3.69 1.60 8.81
N GLY A 51 3.71 2.93 8.65
CA GLY A 51 4.91 3.73 8.75
C GLY A 51 5.60 3.64 10.11
N TYR A 52 4.86 3.62 11.21
CA TYR A 52 5.43 3.37 12.53
C TYR A 52 6.17 2.02 12.59
N LEU A 53 5.56 0.96 12.08
CA LEU A 53 6.19 -0.38 12.05
C LEU A 53 7.43 -0.41 11.15
N LEU A 54 7.34 0.17 9.95
CA LEU A 54 8.45 0.22 8.99
C LEU A 54 9.64 1.01 9.53
N ASN A 55 9.39 2.12 10.24
CA ASN A 55 10.46 2.93 10.82
C ASN A 55 11.22 2.22 11.95
N GLN A 56 10.63 1.21 12.62
CA GLN A 56 11.35 0.35 13.59
C GLN A 56 12.44 -0.51 12.90
N LEU A 57 12.38 -0.64 11.58
CA LEU A 57 13.35 -1.39 10.77
C LEU A 57 14.44 -0.48 10.17
N HIS A 58 14.53 0.77 10.62
CA HIS A 58 15.57 1.75 10.29
C HIS A 58 15.77 2.00 8.79
N PRO A 59 14.73 2.45 8.05
CA PRO A 59 14.93 2.92 6.67
C PRO A 59 15.82 4.16 6.63
N ARG A 60 16.47 4.42 5.48
CA ARG A 60 17.21 5.69 5.26
C ARG A 60 16.24 6.87 5.22
N SER A 61 15.12 6.71 4.52
CA SER A 61 14.02 7.64 4.53
C SER A 61 12.68 6.90 4.41
N TYR A 62 11.65 7.48 5.02
CA TYR A 62 10.28 7.00 4.89
C TYR A 62 9.36 8.19 4.58
N ILE A 63 8.46 7.99 3.63
CA ILE A 63 7.36 8.91 3.34
C ILE A 63 6.08 8.06 3.22
N GLY A 64 5.06 8.40 4.01
CA GLY A 64 3.70 7.86 3.86
C GLY A 64 2.81 8.88 3.16
N LEU A 65 2.04 8.45 2.17
CA LEU A 65 1.04 9.29 1.52
C LEU A 65 -0.37 8.70 1.66
N ASP A 66 -1.33 9.59 1.76
CA ASP A 66 -2.76 9.26 1.72
C ASP A 66 -3.53 10.45 1.11
N VAL A 67 -4.62 10.18 0.42
CA VAL A 67 -5.47 11.22 -0.17
C VAL A 67 -6.35 11.91 0.88
N MET A 68 -6.56 11.28 2.02
CA MET A 68 -7.41 11.78 3.09
C MET A 68 -6.62 12.65 4.07
N GLU A 69 -6.86 13.97 4.06
CA GLU A 69 -6.22 14.91 4.96
C GLU A 69 -6.42 14.55 6.44
N GLU A 70 -7.62 14.10 6.82
CA GLU A 70 -7.93 13.69 8.20
C GLU A 70 -7.04 12.51 8.67
N GLN A 71 -6.71 11.57 7.77
CA GLN A 71 -5.81 10.46 8.07
C GLN A 71 -4.38 10.95 8.28
N ILE A 72 -3.91 11.82 7.40
CA ILE A 72 -2.56 12.41 7.48
C ILE A 72 -2.39 13.27 8.74
N GLU A 73 -3.41 14.04 9.12
CA GLU A 73 -3.37 14.78 10.38
C GLU A 73 -3.28 13.84 11.59
N LEU A 74 -4.05 12.75 11.59
CA LEU A 74 -3.97 11.73 12.63
C LEU A 74 -2.58 11.07 12.67
N ALA A 75 -2.00 10.73 11.51
CA ALA A 75 -0.68 10.15 11.40
C ALA A 75 0.40 11.09 11.96
N ARG A 76 0.37 12.37 11.57
CA ARG A 76 1.30 13.41 12.07
C ARG A 76 1.20 13.62 13.57
N ARG A 77 -0.02 13.59 14.13
CA ARG A 77 -0.22 13.71 15.58
C ARG A 77 0.29 12.50 16.35
N LYS A 78 0.11 11.28 15.81
CA LYS A 78 0.52 10.03 16.48
C LYS A 78 2.02 9.78 16.36
N TYR A 79 2.60 10.14 15.23
CA TYR A 79 3.98 9.81 14.86
C TYR A 79 4.69 11.03 14.27
N PRO A 80 4.88 12.11 15.06
CA PRO A 80 5.39 13.41 14.59
C PRO A 80 6.82 13.35 14.02
N GLN A 81 7.56 12.29 14.34
CA GLN A 81 8.92 12.06 13.84
C GLN A 81 8.94 11.45 12.42
N HIS A 82 7.80 11.03 11.87
CA HIS A 82 7.72 10.44 10.54
C HIS A 82 7.12 11.42 9.53
N LYS A 83 7.47 11.27 8.26
CA LYS A 83 6.99 12.15 7.19
C LYS A 83 5.71 11.59 6.57
N PHE A 84 4.62 12.36 6.67
CA PHE A 84 3.33 12.05 6.05
C PHE A 84 2.86 13.22 5.19
N ILE A 85 2.33 12.92 4.01
CA ILE A 85 1.87 13.92 3.04
C ILE A 85 0.47 13.59 2.52
N VAL A 86 -0.34 14.64 2.33
CA VAL A 86 -1.61 14.49 1.61
C VAL A 86 -1.30 14.44 0.12
N GLN A 87 -1.57 13.32 -0.53
CA GLN A 87 -1.27 13.13 -1.94
C GLN A 87 -2.15 12.06 -2.55
N ASP A 88 -2.63 12.31 -3.77
CA ASP A 88 -3.28 11.30 -4.59
C ASP A 88 -2.23 10.34 -5.17
N ALA A 89 -2.46 9.04 -5.01
CA ALA A 89 -1.56 8.00 -5.50
C ALA A 89 -1.51 7.92 -7.04
N THR A 90 -2.47 8.55 -7.73
CA THR A 90 -2.50 8.64 -9.21
C THR A 90 -1.61 9.76 -9.76
N ASP A 91 -0.95 10.52 -8.88
CA ASP A 91 0.00 11.57 -9.26
C ASP A 91 1.19 11.58 -8.30
N LEU A 92 2.25 10.89 -8.64
CA LEU A 92 3.51 10.88 -7.89
C LEU A 92 4.57 11.80 -8.52
N SER A 93 4.16 12.81 -9.32
CA SER A 93 5.06 13.72 -10.05
C SER A 93 6.04 14.48 -9.16
N GLN A 94 5.71 14.68 -7.86
CA GLN A 94 6.62 15.27 -6.89
C GLN A 94 7.84 14.39 -6.54
N PHE A 95 7.79 13.10 -6.88
CA PHE A 95 8.92 12.19 -6.68
C PHE A 95 9.69 12.04 -7.99
N ALA A 96 10.99 12.21 -7.91
CA ALA A 96 11.88 12.01 -9.06
C ALA A 96 11.86 10.54 -9.52
N ASP A 97 12.14 10.32 -10.80
CA ASP A 97 12.33 8.99 -11.37
C ASP A 97 13.46 8.26 -10.62
N ALA A 98 13.32 6.96 -10.46
CA ALA A 98 14.31 6.10 -9.81
C ALA A 98 14.78 6.63 -8.43
N SER A 99 13.87 7.19 -7.63
CA SER A 99 14.20 7.80 -6.33
C SER A 99 13.88 6.91 -5.13
N LYS A 100 13.14 5.81 -5.32
CA LYS A 100 12.70 4.91 -4.25
C LYS A 100 13.31 3.53 -4.40
N ASP A 101 13.80 2.98 -3.30
CA ASP A 101 14.26 1.60 -3.24
C ASP A 101 13.07 0.65 -3.08
N ILE A 102 12.06 1.07 -2.31
CA ILE A 102 10.90 0.24 -1.96
C ILE A 102 9.63 1.09 -2.01
N VAL A 103 8.57 0.56 -2.64
CA VAL A 103 7.19 1.03 -2.50
C VAL A 103 6.38 -0.06 -1.82
N ILE A 104 5.54 0.33 -0.83
CA ILE A 104 4.69 -0.59 -0.07
C ILE A 104 3.24 -0.11 -0.13
N ILE A 105 2.31 -1.05 -0.30
CA ILE A 105 0.86 -0.82 -0.31
C ILE A 105 0.19 -1.89 0.56
N PHE A 106 -0.53 -1.47 1.60
CA PHE A 106 -1.28 -2.36 2.48
C PHE A 106 -2.79 -2.28 2.19
N GLY A 107 -3.27 -3.06 1.20
CA GLY A 107 -4.69 -3.24 0.92
C GLY A 107 -5.43 -1.96 0.50
N VAL A 108 -4.86 -1.17 -0.41
CA VAL A 108 -5.42 0.13 -0.82
C VAL A 108 -5.68 0.23 -2.32
N LEU A 109 -4.95 -0.50 -3.16
CA LEU A 109 -4.97 -0.29 -4.60
C LEU A 109 -6.38 -0.51 -5.21
N HIS A 110 -7.14 -1.46 -4.67
CA HIS A 110 -8.52 -1.74 -5.09
C HIS A 110 -9.49 -0.58 -4.83
N HIS A 111 -9.14 0.38 -3.96
CA HIS A 111 -9.90 1.60 -3.75
C HIS A 111 -9.57 2.72 -4.75
N ILE A 112 -8.54 2.55 -5.58
CA ILE A 112 -8.08 3.57 -6.52
C ILE A 112 -8.67 3.28 -7.91
N PRO A 113 -9.61 4.11 -8.44
CA PRO A 113 -10.19 3.87 -9.75
C PRO A 113 -9.16 3.78 -10.88
N GLU A 114 -8.18 4.66 -10.88
CA GLU A 114 -7.10 4.70 -11.85
C GLU A 114 -5.85 3.94 -11.37
N TRP A 115 -6.04 2.76 -10.81
CA TRP A 115 -4.97 1.94 -10.21
C TRP A 115 -3.80 1.64 -11.17
N ARG A 116 -4.07 1.57 -12.48
CA ARG A 116 -3.01 1.39 -13.49
C ARG A 116 -2.07 2.58 -13.52
N LYS A 117 -2.63 3.80 -13.51
CA LYS A 117 -1.83 5.03 -13.48
C LYS A 117 -0.97 5.11 -12.22
N THR A 118 -1.51 4.64 -11.08
CA THR A 118 -0.73 4.51 -9.84
C THR A 118 0.44 3.55 -10.04
N LEU A 119 0.23 2.40 -10.69
CA LEU A 119 1.31 1.43 -10.95
C LEU A 119 2.34 1.95 -11.96
N ASP A 120 1.94 2.73 -12.97
CA ASP A 120 2.85 3.41 -13.89
C ASP A 120 3.80 4.35 -13.13
N ASP A 121 3.24 5.18 -12.26
CA ASP A 121 4.02 6.10 -11.43
C ASP A 121 4.90 5.35 -10.41
N ILE A 122 4.41 4.26 -9.82
CA ILE A 122 5.23 3.40 -8.96
C ILE A 122 6.42 2.83 -9.74
N ALA A 123 6.18 2.31 -10.95
CA ALA A 123 7.26 1.81 -11.79
C ALA A 123 8.28 2.92 -12.13
N ARG A 124 7.83 4.15 -12.36
CA ARG A 124 8.70 5.29 -12.64
C ARG A 124 9.56 5.68 -11.43
N VAL A 125 8.96 5.79 -10.25
CA VAL A 125 9.68 6.26 -9.05
C VAL A 125 10.58 5.19 -8.43
N LEU A 126 10.35 3.92 -8.68
CA LEU A 126 11.23 2.84 -8.25
C LEU A 126 12.56 2.89 -9.02
N LYS A 127 13.66 2.69 -8.32
CA LYS A 127 14.98 2.48 -8.91
C LYS A 127 15.01 1.20 -9.76
N PRO A 128 15.97 1.03 -10.69
CA PRO A 128 16.31 -0.28 -11.21
C PRO A 128 16.55 -1.25 -10.04
N ASP A 129 16.03 -2.47 -10.11
CA ASP A 129 16.00 -3.44 -9.02
C ASP A 129 15.21 -2.99 -7.76
N GLY A 130 14.46 -1.89 -7.86
CA GLY A 130 13.56 -1.43 -6.79
C GLY A 130 12.41 -2.41 -6.56
N GLN A 131 11.86 -2.43 -5.37
CA GLN A 131 10.91 -3.45 -4.91
C GLN A 131 9.53 -2.87 -4.66
N LEU A 132 8.50 -3.55 -5.16
CA LEU A 132 7.11 -3.31 -4.82
C LEU A 132 6.60 -4.42 -3.89
N PHE A 133 6.12 -4.05 -2.71
CA PHE A 133 5.38 -4.93 -1.82
C PHE A 133 3.92 -4.49 -1.82
N LEU A 134 3.03 -5.37 -2.21
CA LEU A 134 1.62 -5.08 -2.38
C LEU A 134 0.77 -6.16 -1.72
N GLU A 135 -0.16 -5.76 -0.89
CA GLU A 135 -1.19 -6.62 -0.31
C GLU A 135 -2.55 -6.23 -0.87
N GLU A 136 -3.35 -7.22 -1.24
CA GLU A 136 -4.72 -7.00 -1.69
C GLU A 136 -5.66 -8.10 -1.17
N PRO A 137 -6.91 -7.77 -0.81
CA PRO A 137 -7.90 -8.76 -0.44
C PRO A 137 -8.24 -9.68 -1.62
N ARG A 138 -8.55 -10.93 -1.32
CA ARG A 138 -8.99 -11.89 -2.34
C ARG A 138 -10.42 -11.57 -2.77
N GLY A 139 -10.62 -11.41 -4.07
CA GLY A 139 -11.82 -10.83 -4.67
C GLY A 139 -13.19 -11.48 -4.36
N VAL A 140 -13.23 -12.66 -3.74
CA VAL A 140 -14.48 -13.26 -3.24
C VAL A 140 -15.01 -12.48 -2.05
N ASP A 141 -14.12 -11.90 -1.25
CA ASP A 141 -14.45 -11.26 0.00
C ASP A 141 -14.94 -9.82 -0.19
N LEU A 142 -14.47 -9.11 -1.24
CA LEU A 142 -14.85 -7.72 -1.49
C LEU A 142 -16.35 -7.55 -1.70
N LYS A 143 -16.97 -8.36 -2.58
CA LYS A 143 -18.42 -8.32 -2.83
C LYS A 143 -19.24 -8.75 -1.61
N PHE A 144 -18.73 -9.71 -0.85
CA PHE A 144 -19.36 -10.17 0.38
C PHE A 144 -19.27 -9.10 1.48
N PHE A 145 -18.11 -8.47 1.63
CA PHE A 145 -17.93 -7.36 2.57
C PHE A 145 -18.74 -6.12 2.16
N ASP A 146 -18.83 -5.79 0.87
CA ASP A 146 -19.71 -4.73 0.37
C ASP A 146 -21.17 -4.99 0.71
N PHE A 147 -21.62 -6.23 0.55
CA PHE A 147 -23.00 -6.62 0.85
C PHE A 147 -23.29 -6.54 2.36
N ILE A 148 -22.37 -7.03 3.23
CA ILE A 148 -22.60 -7.07 4.68
C ILE A 148 -22.36 -5.72 5.35
N PHE A 149 -21.27 -5.04 4.99
CA PHE A 149 -20.81 -3.84 5.68
C PHE A 149 -21.18 -2.56 4.93
N ARG A 150 -21.78 -2.67 3.74
CA ARG A 150 -22.06 -1.52 2.85
C ARG A 150 -20.81 -0.68 2.61
N TRP A 151 -19.68 -1.34 2.44
CA TRP A 151 -18.45 -0.71 2.00
C TRP A 151 -18.65 -0.27 0.55
N GLY A 152 -18.56 1.02 0.31
CA GLY A 152 -18.77 1.58 -1.02
C GLY A 152 -17.53 1.49 -1.87
N HIS A 153 -17.06 0.26 -2.20
CA HIS A 153 -15.95 0.13 -3.13
C HIS A 153 -16.29 0.81 -4.46
N PRO A 154 -15.37 1.58 -5.04
CA PRO A 154 -15.60 2.18 -6.34
C PRO A 154 -15.83 1.07 -7.37
N ASN A 155 -16.72 1.34 -8.32
CA ASN A 155 -16.92 0.44 -9.46
C ASN A 155 -15.68 0.52 -10.36
N THR A 156 -14.69 -0.32 -10.11
CA THR A 156 -13.43 -0.38 -10.85
C THR A 156 -13.33 -1.70 -11.60
N ASP A 157 -12.51 -1.72 -12.64
CA ASP A 157 -12.09 -2.96 -13.30
C ASP A 157 -10.94 -3.67 -12.57
N PHE A 158 -10.70 -3.30 -11.30
CA PHE A 158 -9.68 -3.94 -10.48
C PHE A 158 -10.00 -5.40 -10.22
N GLY A 159 -9.01 -6.24 -10.42
CA GLY A 159 -9.04 -7.66 -10.11
C GLY A 159 -7.64 -8.23 -10.08
N LEU A 160 -7.42 -9.28 -9.28
CA LEU A 160 -6.07 -9.83 -9.10
C LEU A 160 -5.45 -10.33 -10.41
N ASN A 161 -6.24 -10.88 -11.34
CA ASN A 161 -5.74 -11.29 -12.65
C ASN A 161 -5.30 -10.08 -13.48
N ALA A 162 -6.12 -9.02 -13.53
CA ALA A 162 -5.80 -7.78 -14.24
C ALA A 162 -4.56 -7.10 -13.64
N LEU A 163 -4.43 -7.12 -12.30
CA LEU A 163 -3.25 -6.65 -11.59
C LEU A 163 -2.00 -7.41 -12.02
N GLU A 164 -2.06 -8.75 -12.02
CA GLU A 164 -0.92 -9.61 -12.39
C GLU A 164 -0.48 -9.41 -13.85
N GLU A 165 -1.43 -9.29 -14.77
CA GLU A 165 -1.16 -8.97 -16.17
C GLU A 165 -0.48 -7.61 -16.32
N TYR A 166 -0.97 -6.61 -15.58
CA TYR A 166 -0.42 -5.26 -15.65
C TYR A 166 0.98 -5.15 -15.04
N LEU A 167 1.23 -5.81 -13.91
CA LEU A 167 2.57 -5.89 -13.32
C LEU A 167 3.59 -6.51 -14.30
N LYS A 168 3.19 -7.55 -15.01
CA LYS A 168 4.05 -8.16 -16.07
C LYS A 168 4.28 -7.19 -17.23
N ALA A 169 3.25 -6.46 -17.67
CA ALA A 169 3.37 -5.48 -18.74
C ALA A 169 4.32 -4.33 -18.38
N LEU A 170 4.38 -3.95 -17.10
CA LEU A 170 5.33 -2.96 -16.55
C LEU A 170 6.74 -3.52 -16.32
N GLY A 171 6.99 -4.80 -16.63
CA GLY A 171 8.29 -5.44 -16.49
C GLY A 171 8.61 -5.96 -15.09
N PHE A 172 7.64 -5.98 -14.18
CA PHE A 172 7.86 -6.55 -12.85
C PHE A 172 8.00 -8.07 -12.91
N LYS A 173 9.09 -8.59 -12.32
CA LYS A 173 9.20 -10.00 -11.95
C LYS A 173 8.67 -10.14 -10.53
N TYR A 174 7.61 -10.89 -10.32
CA TYR A 174 7.00 -10.98 -9.00
C TYR A 174 6.81 -12.42 -8.52
N GLN A 175 6.85 -12.58 -7.21
CA GLN A 175 6.36 -13.73 -6.47
C GLN A 175 5.10 -13.34 -5.69
N LYS A 176 4.22 -14.30 -5.44
CA LYS A 176 3.01 -14.09 -4.64
C LYS A 176 2.84 -15.14 -3.57
N GLN A 177 2.30 -14.73 -2.45
CA GLN A 177 1.83 -15.60 -1.38
C GLN A 177 0.38 -15.28 -1.06
N TRP A 178 -0.38 -16.27 -0.65
CA TRP A 178 -1.79 -16.11 -0.28
C TRP A 178 -2.04 -16.66 1.10
N THR A 179 -2.89 -15.96 1.80
CA THR A 179 -3.54 -16.37 3.01
C THR A 179 -5.02 -16.63 2.69
N PRO A 180 -5.84 -17.10 3.62
CA PRO A 180 -7.28 -17.22 3.39
C PRO A 180 -7.97 -15.92 2.93
N LEU A 181 -7.48 -14.76 3.37
CA LEU A 181 -8.13 -13.46 3.14
C LEU A 181 -7.37 -12.55 2.17
N LEU A 182 -6.05 -12.69 2.05
CA LEU A 182 -5.18 -11.74 1.37
C LEU A 182 -4.30 -12.42 0.33
N THR A 183 -3.97 -11.71 -0.74
CA THR A 183 -2.89 -12.02 -1.66
C THR A 183 -1.79 -10.97 -1.50
N MET A 184 -0.58 -11.42 -1.30
CA MET A 184 0.59 -10.58 -1.13
C MET A 184 1.55 -10.78 -2.28
N TYR A 185 2.08 -9.68 -2.80
CA TYR A 185 2.99 -9.64 -3.92
C TYR A 185 4.31 -9.00 -3.51
N HIS A 186 5.40 -9.57 -3.98
CA HIS A 186 6.72 -8.94 -3.99
C HIS A 186 7.19 -8.89 -5.43
N GLY A 187 7.23 -7.70 -6.01
CA GLY A 187 7.66 -7.42 -7.37
C GLY A 187 9.04 -6.76 -7.39
N LEU A 188 9.90 -7.22 -8.29
CA LEU A 188 11.18 -6.58 -8.62
C LEU A 188 11.01 -5.85 -9.95
N ARG A 189 11.38 -4.56 -9.98
CA ARG A 189 11.44 -3.79 -11.21
C ARG A 189 12.65 -4.25 -12.02
N GLY A 190 12.41 -4.69 -13.26
CA GLY A 190 13.48 -5.00 -14.20
C GLY A 190 14.14 -3.78 -14.82
#